data_ec4e63bb25c2d18718fecaecdfb5db4c
#
_entry.id   ec4e63bb25c2d18718fecaecdfb5db4c
#
_cell.length_a   1.000
_cell.length_b   1.000
_cell.length_c   1.000
_cell.angle_alpha   90.00
_cell.angle_beta   90.00
_cell.angle_gamma   90.00
#
_symmetry.space_group_name_H-M   'P 1'
#
loop_
_entity.id
_entity.type
_entity.pdbx_description
1 polymer ?
#
loop_
_entity_poly.entity_id
_entity_poly.type
_entity_poly.pdbx_seq_one_letter_code
_entity_poly.pdbx_strand_id
1 'polypeptide(L)'
;VALIGFLMFGNLIRECGVLDSLSETAQKVLSNLVTLLLGITIATKMQAEYFLRWETLLIIALGLVAFIFDTAGGVLFAKLINLFLPKEKKINPMIGAAGISAFPMSARVVHKMGLKEDPQNFLLMHSVGVNVSGQIASVIAGGIILNMIG
;
A
#
# COMPACT_ATOMS: atom_id res chain seq x y z
N VAL A 1 -16.62 -0.89 5.22
CA VAL A 1 -17.59 0.02 4.57
C VAL A 1 -16.99 1.42 4.44
N ALA A 2 -16.39 2.03 5.49
CA ALA A 2 -15.86 3.40 5.45
C ALA A 2 -14.76 3.60 4.38
N LEU A 3 -13.80 2.68 4.25
CA LEU A 3 -12.71 2.78 3.28
C LEU A 3 -13.23 2.87 1.84
N ILE A 4 -14.19 1.99 1.48
CA ILE A 4 -14.79 1.98 0.14
C ILE A 4 -15.58 3.27 -0.09
N GLY A 5 -16.32 3.75 0.93
CA GLY A 5 -17.05 5.02 0.86
C GLY A 5 -16.12 6.20 0.59
N PHE A 6 -15.00 6.32 1.31
CA PHE A 6 -14.03 7.38 1.08
C PHE A 6 -13.31 7.27 -0.27
N LEU A 7 -13.05 6.05 -0.73
CA LEU A 7 -12.47 5.83 -2.06
C LEU A 7 -13.43 6.31 -3.16
N MET A 8 -14.70 5.95 -3.07
CA MET A 8 -15.73 6.38 -4.02
C MET A 8 -15.95 7.89 -3.97
N PHE A 9 -15.95 8.48 -2.77
CA PHE A 9 -16.04 9.93 -2.58
C PHE A 9 -14.84 10.67 -3.19
N GLY A 10 -13.63 10.17 -2.96
CA GLY A 10 -12.42 10.74 -3.55
C GLY A 10 -12.44 10.67 -5.08
N ASN A 11 -12.91 9.54 -5.64
CA ASN A 11 -13.07 9.39 -7.08
C ASN A 11 -14.14 10.33 -7.64
N LEU A 12 -15.26 10.51 -6.93
CA LEU A 12 -16.31 11.45 -7.32
C LEU A 12 -15.78 12.89 -7.41
N ILE A 13 -15.04 13.36 -6.38
CA ILE A 13 -14.42 14.69 -6.37
C ILE A 13 -13.48 14.88 -7.56
N ARG A 14 -12.72 13.84 -7.91
CA ARG A 14 -11.76 13.88 -9.01
C ARG A 14 -12.45 13.92 -10.38
N GLU A 15 -13.49 13.11 -10.57
CA GLU A 15 -14.13 12.92 -11.88
C GLU A 15 -15.24 13.95 -12.18
N CYS A 16 -15.74 14.69 -11.17
CA CYS A 16 -16.81 15.67 -11.38
C CYS A 16 -16.37 16.92 -12.19
N GLY A 17 -15.06 17.15 -12.34
CA GLY A 17 -14.51 18.25 -13.15
C GLY A 17 -14.77 19.68 -12.62
N VAL A 18 -15.47 19.82 -11.50
CA VAL A 18 -15.81 21.12 -10.88
C VAL A 18 -14.99 21.36 -9.61
N LEU A 19 -14.47 20.27 -9.01
CA LEU A 19 -13.78 20.29 -7.73
C LEU A 19 -12.28 20.00 -7.84
N ASP A 20 -11.65 20.32 -8.97
CA ASP A 20 -10.23 20.04 -9.23
C ASP A 20 -9.30 20.59 -8.15
N SER A 21 -9.52 21.83 -7.71
CA SER A 21 -8.76 22.46 -6.63
C SER A 21 -8.90 21.69 -5.30
N LEU A 22 -10.10 21.20 -5.00
CA LEU A 22 -10.35 20.41 -3.78
C LEU A 22 -9.69 19.04 -3.89
N SER A 23 -9.76 18.39 -5.06
CA SER A 23 -9.09 17.13 -5.37
C SER A 23 -7.57 17.28 -5.21
N GLU A 24 -6.98 18.32 -5.75
CA GLU A 24 -5.55 18.59 -5.63
C GLU A 24 -5.12 18.85 -4.18
N THR A 25 -5.91 19.62 -3.44
CA THR A 25 -5.69 19.89 -2.02
C THR A 25 -5.74 18.60 -1.19
N ALA A 26 -6.72 17.74 -1.44
CA ALA A 26 -6.84 16.45 -0.76
C ALA A 26 -5.65 15.52 -1.06
N GLN A 27 -5.20 15.47 -2.29
CA GLN A 27 -4.10 14.60 -2.72
C GLN A 27 -2.72 15.08 -2.22
N LYS A 28 -2.49 16.38 -2.12
CA LYS A 28 -1.20 16.97 -1.76
C LYS A 28 -1.19 17.48 -0.31
N VAL A 29 -2.00 18.47 -0.02
CA VAL A 29 -1.94 19.20 1.26
C VAL A 29 -2.47 18.35 2.41
N LEU A 30 -3.69 17.81 2.26
CA LEU A 30 -4.31 17.00 3.30
C LEU A 30 -3.51 15.72 3.55
N SER A 31 -3.05 15.06 2.51
CA SER A 31 -2.22 13.86 2.63
C SER A 31 -0.91 14.14 3.38
N ASN A 32 -0.25 15.26 3.10
CA ASN A 32 0.96 15.65 3.80
C ASN A 32 0.68 16.00 5.26
N LEU A 33 -0.40 16.74 5.53
CA LEU A 33 -0.80 17.12 6.88
C LEU A 33 -1.13 15.88 7.73
N VAL A 34 -1.92 14.95 7.19
CA VAL A 34 -2.25 13.69 7.87
C VAL A 34 -0.99 12.88 8.14
N THR A 35 -0.07 12.80 7.18
CA THR A 35 1.21 12.09 7.35
C THR A 35 2.07 12.70 8.45
N LEU A 36 2.11 14.03 8.53
CA LEU A 36 2.85 14.75 9.56
C LEU A 36 2.24 14.50 10.95
N LEU A 37 0.92 14.62 11.08
CA LEU A 37 0.20 14.37 12.33
C LEU A 37 0.35 12.91 12.77
N LEU A 38 0.29 11.96 11.84
CA LEU A 38 0.54 10.56 12.11
C LEU A 38 1.97 10.34 12.63
N GLY A 39 2.96 10.95 11.99
CA GLY A 39 4.36 10.87 12.43
C GLY A 39 4.57 11.40 13.83
N ILE A 40 3.98 12.55 14.17
CA ILE A 40 4.03 13.11 15.52
C ILE A 40 3.37 12.17 16.52
N THR A 41 2.18 11.64 16.19
CA THR A 41 1.45 10.72 17.08
C THR A 41 2.22 9.43 17.33
N ILE A 42 2.88 8.88 16.31
CA ILE A 42 3.72 7.70 16.46
C ILE A 42 4.96 8.04 17.31
N ALA A 43 5.61 9.17 17.05
CA ALA A 43 6.80 9.59 17.78
C ALA A 43 6.54 9.73 19.30
N THR A 44 5.38 10.25 19.70
CA THR A 44 5.01 10.34 21.11
C THR A 44 4.86 8.98 21.81
N LYS A 45 4.59 7.93 21.05
CA LYS A 45 4.47 6.55 21.56
C LYS A 45 5.79 5.77 21.52
N MET A 46 6.81 6.29 20.84
CA MET A 46 8.14 5.70 20.76
C MET A 46 9.02 6.02 21.98
N GLN A 47 8.48 5.94 23.18
CA GLN A 47 9.26 6.04 24.40
C GLN A 47 9.99 4.71 24.65
N ALA A 48 11.25 4.79 25.10
CA ALA A 48 12.09 3.61 25.28
C ALA A 48 11.46 2.55 26.20
N GLU A 49 10.73 2.98 27.22
CA GLU A 49 10.03 2.11 28.18
C GLU A 49 8.95 1.22 27.54
N TYR A 50 8.31 1.69 26.46
CA TYR A 50 7.27 0.95 25.73
C TYR A 50 7.84 0.23 24.52
N PHE A 51 8.83 0.83 23.86
CA PHE A 51 9.39 0.31 22.62
C PHE A 51 10.36 -0.85 22.84
N LEU A 52 11.14 -0.81 23.94
CA LEU A 52 12.14 -1.84 24.29
C LEU A 52 11.56 -3.01 25.10
N ARG A 53 10.25 -3.12 25.22
CA ARG A 53 9.62 -4.32 25.82
C ARG A 53 9.80 -5.51 24.91
N TRP A 54 10.01 -6.68 25.49
CA TRP A 54 10.19 -7.92 24.76
C TRP A 54 9.02 -8.21 23.81
N GLU A 55 7.79 -7.98 24.27
CA GLU A 55 6.58 -8.16 23.48
C GLU A 55 6.57 -7.25 22.25
N THR A 56 6.97 -5.99 22.39
CA THR A 56 7.02 -5.02 21.29
C THR A 56 8.09 -5.40 20.27
N LEU A 57 9.27 -5.81 20.73
CA LEU A 57 10.36 -6.28 19.86
C LEU A 57 9.95 -7.53 19.09
N LEU A 58 9.25 -8.45 19.72
CA LEU A 58 8.74 -9.67 19.08
C LEU A 58 7.68 -9.33 18.02
N ILE A 59 6.76 -8.40 18.29
CA ILE A 59 5.78 -7.92 17.32
C ILE A 59 6.46 -7.27 16.12
N ILE A 60 7.48 -6.45 16.35
CA ILE A 60 8.27 -5.80 15.29
C ILE A 60 8.98 -6.85 14.42
N ALA A 61 9.60 -7.85 15.06
CA ALA A 61 10.28 -8.92 14.35
C ALA A 61 9.30 -9.76 13.50
N LEU A 62 8.14 -10.11 14.06
CA LEU A 62 7.09 -10.80 13.34
C LEU A 62 6.53 -9.96 12.18
N GLY A 63 6.34 -8.66 12.41
CA GLY A 63 5.94 -7.71 11.37
C GLY A 63 6.94 -7.66 10.21
N LEU A 64 8.23 -7.62 10.51
CA LEU A 64 9.28 -7.64 9.49
C LEU A 64 9.24 -8.94 8.66
N VAL A 65 9.10 -10.08 9.32
CA VAL A 65 8.95 -11.39 8.66
C VAL A 65 7.70 -11.41 7.78
N ALA A 66 6.57 -10.90 8.29
CA ALA A 66 5.32 -10.81 7.53
C ALA A 66 5.48 -9.95 6.27
N PHE A 67 6.14 -8.80 6.35
CA PHE A 67 6.43 -7.95 5.18
C PHE A 67 7.29 -8.63 4.14
N ILE A 68 8.29 -9.40 4.55
CA ILE A 68 9.14 -10.15 3.62
C ILE A 68 8.30 -11.18 2.87
N PHE A 69 7.48 -11.95 3.58
CA PHE A 69 6.62 -12.97 2.97
C PHE A 69 5.55 -12.38 2.08
N ASP A 70 4.93 -11.26 2.49
CA ASP A 70 3.91 -10.57 1.72
C ASP A 70 4.48 -10.03 0.39
N THR A 71 5.63 -9.36 0.46
CA THR A 71 6.35 -8.86 -0.73
C THR A 71 6.75 -10.00 -1.67
N ALA A 72 7.35 -11.06 -1.14
CA ALA A 72 7.75 -12.23 -1.91
C ALA A 72 6.54 -12.95 -2.50
N GLY A 73 5.48 -13.12 -1.71
CA GLY A 73 4.21 -13.71 -2.13
C GLY A 73 3.56 -12.95 -3.29
N GLY A 74 3.53 -11.62 -3.20
CA GLY A 74 3.00 -10.76 -4.27
C GLY A 74 3.76 -10.92 -5.59
N VAL A 75 5.10 -10.96 -5.54
CA VAL A 75 5.94 -11.20 -6.73
C VAL A 75 5.73 -12.60 -7.29
N LEU A 76 5.66 -13.62 -6.44
CA LEU A 76 5.42 -15.00 -6.86
C LEU A 76 4.03 -15.17 -7.47
N PHE A 77 3.02 -14.53 -6.90
CA PHE A 77 1.67 -14.53 -7.42
C PHE A 77 1.59 -13.87 -8.81
N ALA A 78 2.27 -12.73 -9.00
CA ALA A 78 2.37 -12.10 -10.30
C ALA A 78 3.10 -12.98 -11.33
N LYS A 79 4.13 -13.72 -10.93
CA LYS A 79 4.77 -14.73 -11.78
C LYS A 79 3.83 -15.89 -12.12
N LEU A 80 3.04 -16.35 -11.16
CA LEU A 80 2.05 -17.40 -11.37
C LEU A 80 0.98 -16.96 -12.39
N ILE A 81 0.46 -15.73 -12.27
CA ILE A 81 -0.46 -15.15 -13.25
C ILE A 81 0.18 -15.14 -14.64
N ASN A 82 1.44 -14.74 -14.75
CA ASN A 82 2.16 -14.71 -16.03
C ASN A 82 2.33 -16.10 -16.69
N LEU A 83 2.18 -17.17 -15.95
CA LEU A 83 2.21 -18.52 -16.51
C LEU A 83 0.97 -18.80 -17.38
N PHE A 84 -0.16 -18.19 -17.01
CA PHE A 84 -1.44 -18.33 -17.72
C PHE A 84 -1.66 -17.25 -18.79
N LEU A 85 -0.83 -16.19 -18.82
CA LEU A 85 -0.95 -15.11 -19.78
C LEU A 85 -0.09 -15.35 -21.04
N PRO A 86 -0.59 -15.00 -22.23
CA PRO A 86 0.21 -15.02 -23.46
C PRO A 86 1.37 -14.01 -23.36
N LYS A 87 2.45 -14.27 -24.10
CA LYS A 87 3.72 -13.51 -24.03
C LYS A 87 3.55 -11.99 -24.15
N GLU A 88 2.59 -11.55 -24.97
CA GLU A 88 2.33 -10.13 -25.23
C GLU A 88 1.58 -9.40 -24.11
N LYS A 89 0.93 -10.16 -23.21
CA LYS A 89 0.13 -9.61 -22.10
C LYS A 89 0.77 -9.83 -20.72
N LYS A 90 2.01 -10.29 -20.70
CA LYS A 90 2.71 -10.52 -19.43
C LYS A 90 2.93 -9.22 -18.69
N ILE A 91 2.65 -9.25 -17.40
CA ILE A 91 2.87 -8.14 -16.46
C ILE A 91 4.26 -8.24 -15.84
N ASN A 92 4.86 -7.10 -15.50
CA ASN A 92 6.11 -7.13 -14.76
C ASN A 92 5.85 -7.65 -13.33
N PRO A 93 6.47 -8.76 -12.90
CA PRO A 93 6.23 -9.33 -11.57
C PRO A 93 6.54 -8.40 -10.41
N MET A 94 7.39 -7.39 -10.61
CA MET A 94 7.72 -6.40 -9.58
C MET A 94 6.49 -5.64 -9.06
N ILE A 95 5.45 -5.45 -9.88
CA ILE A 95 4.23 -4.76 -9.45
C ILE A 95 3.51 -5.52 -8.33
N GLY A 96 3.68 -6.84 -8.26
CA GLY A 96 3.13 -7.66 -7.18
C GLY A 96 3.69 -7.28 -5.80
N ALA A 97 4.95 -6.82 -5.73
CA ALA A 97 5.54 -6.32 -4.49
C ALA A 97 4.86 -5.06 -3.95
N ALA A 98 4.08 -4.35 -4.77
CA ALA A 98 3.33 -3.17 -4.32
C ALA A 98 2.02 -3.52 -3.61
N GLY A 99 1.60 -4.79 -3.56
CA GLY A 99 0.35 -5.24 -2.95
C GLY A 99 0.28 -5.10 -1.42
N ILE A 100 1.34 -4.68 -0.79
CA ILE A 100 1.41 -4.43 0.65
C ILE A 100 0.66 -3.15 1.06
N SER A 101 0.27 -3.06 2.33
CA SER A 101 -0.53 -1.94 2.84
C SER A 101 0.22 -0.61 3.01
N ALA A 102 1.46 -0.49 2.57
CA ALA A 102 2.27 0.73 2.65
C ALA A 102 1.96 1.70 1.48
N PHE A 103 0.78 2.30 1.49
CA PHE A 103 0.36 3.26 0.46
C PHE A 103 0.92 4.68 0.72
N PRO A 104 1.38 5.40 -0.28
CA PRO A 104 1.72 5.02 -1.65
C PRO A 104 3.21 4.66 -1.81
N MET A 105 3.90 4.39 -0.71
CA MET A 105 5.37 4.22 -0.68
C MET A 105 5.83 2.99 -1.46
N SER A 106 5.17 1.85 -1.29
CA SER A 106 5.53 0.61 -1.98
C SER A 106 5.47 0.75 -3.51
N ALA A 107 4.43 1.41 -4.03
CA ALA A 107 4.31 1.69 -5.45
C ALA A 107 5.44 2.58 -6.00
N ARG A 108 5.85 3.60 -5.22
CA ARG A 108 6.98 4.47 -5.59
C ARG A 108 8.31 3.73 -5.58
N VAL A 109 8.53 2.86 -4.59
CA VAL A 109 9.74 2.04 -4.50
C VAL A 109 9.83 1.08 -5.69
N VAL A 110 8.75 0.36 -5.98
CA VAL A 110 8.70 -0.56 -7.14
C VAL A 110 8.95 0.18 -8.45
N HIS A 111 8.34 1.36 -8.63
CA HIS A 111 8.59 2.18 -9.81
C HIS A 111 10.06 2.62 -9.93
N LYS A 112 10.64 3.12 -8.83
CA LYS A 112 12.05 3.53 -8.80
C LYS A 112 13.00 2.36 -9.09
N MET A 113 12.71 1.18 -8.57
CA MET A 113 13.48 -0.03 -8.86
C MET A 113 13.33 -0.45 -10.32
N GLY A 114 12.12 -0.41 -10.87
CA GLY A 114 11.87 -0.72 -12.28
C GLY A 114 12.63 0.19 -13.23
N LEU A 115 12.63 1.50 -12.99
CA LEU A 115 13.38 2.47 -13.80
C LEU A 115 14.89 2.31 -13.67
N LYS A 116 15.40 1.78 -12.56
CA LYS A 116 16.83 1.52 -12.39
C LYS A 116 17.31 0.36 -13.26
N GLU A 117 16.47 -0.65 -13.44
CA GLU A 117 16.77 -1.81 -14.30
C GLU A 117 16.51 -1.52 -15.78
N ASP A 118 15.41 -0.81 -16.07
CA ASP A 118 15.02 -0.43 -17.42
C ASP A 118 14.36 0.96 -17.39
N PRO A 119 15.03 2.02 -17.93
CA PRO A 119 14.50 3.39 -17.93
C PRO A 119 13.17 3.59 -18.66
N GLN A 120 12.76 2.64 -19.50
CA GLN A 120 11.47 2.69 -20.20
C GLN A 120 10.33 1.98 -19.44
N ASN A 121 10.63 1.33 -18.34
CA ASN A 121 9.68 0.51 -17.58
C ASN A 121 8.93 1.33 -16.54
N PHE A 122 7.89 2.04 -16.97
CA PHE A 122 7.05 2.88 -16.12
C PHE A 122 6.01 2.06 -15.36
N LEU A 123 6.34 1.63 -14.16
CA LEU A 123 5.49 0.75 -13.33
C LEU A 123 4.55 1.49 -12.37
N LEU A 124 4.63 2.83 -12.25
CA LEU A 124 3.97 3.58 -11.18
C LEU A 124 2.45 3.35 -11.15
N MET A 125 1.77 3.53 -12.29
CA MET A 125 0.30 3.42 -12.35
C MET A 125 -0.18 2.01 -12.02
N HIS A 126 0.49 1.00 -12.56
CA HIS A 126 0.17 -0.40 -12.27
C HIS A 126 0.43 -0.74 -10.80
N SER A 127 1.56 -0.29 -10.25
CA SER A 127 1.91 -0.50 -8.85
C SER A 127 0.95 0.21 -7.89
N VAL A 128 0.46 1.41 -8.22
CA VAL A 128 -0.56 2.11 -7.45
C VAL A 128 -1.87 1.32 -7.45
N GLY A 129 -2.30 0.80 -8.59
CA GLY A 129 -3.50 -0.03 -8.69
C GLY A 129 -3.43 -1.28 -7.81
N VAL A 130 -2.31 -2.00 -7.88
CA VAL A 130 -2.06 -3.18 -7.02
C VAL A 130 -2.00 -2.80 -5.55
N ASN A 131 -1.38 -1.66 -5.22
CA ASN A 131 -1.30 -1.17 -3.85
C ASN A 131 -2.67 -0.81 -3.26
N VAL A 132 -3.53 -0.15 -4.01
CA VAL A 132 -4.93 0.12 -3.61
C VAL A 132 -5.70 -1.19 -3.38
N SER A 133 -5.52 -2.17 -4.26
CA SER A 133 -6.13 -3.50 -4.10
C SER A 133 -5.68 -4.19 -2.81
N GLY A 134 -4.38 -4.09 -2.47
CA GLY A 134 -3.81 -4.59 -1.22
C GLY A 134 -4.41 -3.92 0.02
N GLN A 135 -4.64 -2.60 -0.03
CA GLN A 135 -5.33 -1.87 1.04
C GLN A 135 -6.75 -2.41 1.29
N ILE A 136 -7.52 -2.58 0.22
CA ILE A 136 -8.89 -3.10 0.31
C ILE A 136 -8.89 -4.52 0.87
N ALA A 137 -8.02 -5.38 0.36
CA ALA A 137 -7.88 -6.77 0.80
C ALA A 137 -7.49 -6.85 2.29
N SER A 138 -6.54 -6.03 2.74
CA SER A 138 -6.10 -5.98 4.14
C SER A 138 -7.22 -5.57 5.10
N VAL A 139 -8.05 -4.59 4.72
CA VAL A 139 -9.20 -4.16 5.53
C VAL A 139 -10.27 -5.24 5.61
N ILE A 140 -10.53 -5.93 4.50
CA ILE A 140 -11.50 -7.04 4.47
C ILE A 140 -11.00 -8.19 5.33
N ALA A 141 -9.75 -8.62 5.14
CA ALA A 141 -9.14 -9.71 5.91
C ALA A 141 -9.10 -9.39 7.41
N GLY A 142 -8.66 -8.17 7.77
CA GLY A 142 -8.65 -7.72 9.16
C GLY A 142 -10.05 -7.70 9.78
N GLY A 143 -11.05 -7.23 9.04
CA GLY A 143 -12.45 -7.23 9.48
C GLY A 143 -13.02 -8.64 9.70
N ILE A 144 -12.67 -9.59 8.83
CA ILE A 144 -13.09 -11.01 9.00
C ILE A 144 -12.42 -11.61 10.23
N ILE A 145 -11.11 -11.42 10.40
CA ILE A 145 -10.37 -11.95 11.56
C ILE A 145 -10.94 -11.41 12.87
N LEU A 146 -11.17 -10.09 12.95
CA LEU A 146 -11.76 -9.47 14.14
C LEU A 146 -13.16 -10.02 14.45
N ASN A 147 -13.97 -10.28 13.43
CA ASN A 147 -15.31 -10.86 13.62
C ASN A 147 -15.27 -12.35 14.00
N MET A 148 -14.19 -13.06 13.74
CA MET A 148 -14.02 -14.47 14.13
C MET A 148 -13.47 -14.62 15.55
N ILE A 149 -12.74 -13.63 16.06
CA ILE A 149 -12.11 -13.68 17.39
C ILE A 149 -12.99 -13.00 18.46
N GLY A 150 -13.82 -12.04 18.09
CA GLY A 150 -14.74 -11.32 18.97
C GLY A 150 -16.10 -11.94 19.02
#